data_fade96f9ea1c0c72a6fe780be5ef16b6
#
_entry.id   fade96f9ea1c0c72a6fe780be5ef16b6
#
_cell.length_a   1.000
_cell.length_b   1.000
_cell.length_c   1.000
_cell.angle_alpha   90.00
_cell.angle_beta   90.00
_cell.angle_gamma   90.00
#
_symmetry.space_group_name_H-M   'P 1'
#
loop_
_entity.id
_entity.type
_entity.pdbx_description
1 polymer ?
#
loop_
_entity_poly.entity_id
_entity_poly.type
_entity_poly.pdbx_seq_one_letter_code
_entity_poly.pdbx_strand_id
1 'polypeptide(L)'
;VLAQLELVHYDASHRDRNASIPLHSEEPSMSQPSRVDYQTEPSRYRHWKLKFEGPVATLLADFDENAGLRPGYKLKLNSYDLGVDIELNDAINRIRFEHPEVRTVVVTSAKDKVFCSGANIFMLGVSSHAWKVNFCKFTNETRNGLEDSSRHGGLKFLAAVNGACAGGGYELALACDEIILVDDRSSAVSLPEVPLLGVLPGTGGLTRVTDKRKVRHDLADIFCTTTEGVRGQRAKDWRLVDDIAKPAQFAAKVQERALELAKTSDRPADGSGARGVALTPLARTIEADALRYPHVAVDIDRAKRTATFTVKAPARAVESDVAAIEAAGTAWYPLALARELEDAILEMRTNELEIGTWLLKTEGDAAAVQAADAVLLAHKHHWLVRETTGYLRRTFSRLDVSSRSLFALIEPGSCFTGTLLELALACDRSYMLALPDDAARAPKIAAGEVNFGLYPMATGQSRLERRFYGERLALDAIGARLNQALDADAALALGLVTSAPDDIDWADETRIAIEERVAMSPDALTGMEANLRFNGPENMWTRVFGRLTAWQNWIFQRPNAVGEKGALKVYGSGQKSVFDWHRV
;
A
#
# COMPACT_ATOMS: atom_id res chain seq x y z
N VAL A 1 2.43 -15.92 -28.25
CA VAL A 1 1.32 -15.39 -27.44
C VAL A 1 0.25 -14.77 -28.35
N LEU A 2 0.63 -14.03 -29.42
CA LEU A 2 -0.32 -13.42 -30.36
C LEU A 2 -1.06 -14.41 -31.26
N ALA A 3 -0.53 -15.61 -31.48
CA ALA A 3 -1.17 -16.63 -32.35
C ALA A 3 -2.26 -17.47 -31.66
N GLN A 4 -2.52 -17.25 -30.37
CA GLN A 4 -3.57 -17.94 -29.59
C GLN A 4 -4.68 -17.02 -29.07
N LEU A 5 -4.63 -15.74 -29.40
CA LEU A 5 -5.78 -14.86 -29.26
C LEU A 5 -6.65 -15.08 -30.50
N GLU A 6 -7.61 -15.99 -30.45
CA GLU A 6 -8.71 -16.04 -31.41
C GLU A 6 -9.39 -14.66 -31.39
N LEU A 7 -9.09 -13.88 -32.41
CA LEU A 7 -9.84 -12.70 -32.81
C LEU A 7 -11.28 -13.18 -33.08
N VAL A 8 -12.20 -12.83 -32.22
CA VAL A 8 -13.61 -12.78 -32.58
C VAL A 8 -13.69 -11.78 -33.72
N HIS A 9 -13.83 -12.26 -34.94
CA HIS A 9 -14.08 -11.42 -36.11
C HIS A 9 -15.36 -10.63 -35.85
N TYR A 10 -15.21 -9.35 -35.57
CA TYR A 10 -16.29 -8.42 -35.73
C TYR A 10 -16.42 -8.13 -37.22
N ASP A 11 -17.52 -8.58 -37.81
CA ASP A 11 -17.83 -8.37 -39.23
C ASP A 11 -17.96 -6.87 -39.51
N ALA A 12 -17.02 -6.33 -40.27
CA ALA A 12 -16.91 -4.93 -40.63
C ALA A 12 -17.70 -4.53 -41.88
N SER A 13 -18.83 -5.21 -42.19
CA SER A 13 -19.60 -5.01 -43.41
C SER A 13 -20.82 -4.07 -43.29
N HIS A 14 -20.78 -3.06 -42.44
CA HIS A 14 -21.71 -1.89 -42.55
C HIS A 14 -21.03 -0.62 -42.07
N ARG A 15 -20.29 0.04 -42.96
CA ARG A 15 -19.91 1.44 -42.77
C ARG A 15 -20.96 2.34 -43.38
N ASP A 16 -21.87 2.82 -42.58
CA ASP A 16 -22.60 4.05 -42.85
C ASP A 16 -21.76 5.25 -42.37
N ARG A 17 -21.25 6.02 -43.34
CA ARG A 17 -20.45 7.23 -43.10
C ARG A 17 -21.42 8.39 -42.89
N ASN A 18 -21.93 8.60 -41.70
CA ASN A 18 -22.47 9.88 -41.18
C ASN A 18 -23.33 9.66 -39.93
N ALA A 19 -22.78 9.01 -38.93
CA ALA A 19 -23.37 9.08 -37.60
C ALA A 19 -22.38 9.83 -36.70
N SER A 20 -22.70 11.06 -36.37
CA SER A 20 -22.12 11.78 -35.22
C SER A 20 -22.37 10.97 -33.96
N ILE A 21 -21.32 10.42 -33.35
CA ILE A 21 -21.39 9.72 -32.08
C ILE A 21 -21.78 10.74 -31.02
N PRO A 22 -22.89 10.58 -30.29
CA PRO A 22 -23.20 11.45 -29.16
C PRO A 22 -22.18 11.20 -28.05
N LEU A 23 -21.52 12.24 -27.61
CA LEU A 23 -20.54 12.24 -26.51
C LEU A 23 -21.17 12.11 -25.10
N HIS A 24 -22.43 11.68 -25.01
CA HIS A 24 -23.11 11.35 -23.76
C HIS A 24 -23.87 10.03 -23.95
N SER A 25 -23.16 8.92 -23.76
CA SER A 25 -23.82 7.70 -23.34
C SER A 25 -24.04 7.82 -21.82
N GLU A 26 -25.29 7.87 -21.38
CA GLU A 26 -25.66 7.58 -20.01
C GLU A 26 -24.96 6.27 -19.62
N GLU A 27 -24.12 6.32 -18.58
CA GLU A 27 -23.54 5.10 -18.01
C GLU A 27 -24.72 4.21 -17.59
N PRO A 28 -24.76 2.94 -17.99
CA PRO A 28 -25.80 2.05 -17.53
C PRO A 28 -25.75 2.05 -16.00
N SER A 29 -26.89 2.30 -15.36
CA SER A 29 -27.07 2.22 -13.91
C SER A 29 -26.60 0.84 -13.42
N MET A 30 -25.31 0.75 -13.12
CA MET A 30 -24.74 -0.41 -12.45
C MET A 30 -25.28 -0.44 -11.02
N SER A 31 -25.91 -1.53 -10.61
CA SER A 31 -26.18 -1.82 -9.20
C SER A 31 -24.98 -1.36 -8.37
N GLN A 32 -25.21 -0.73 -7.21
CA GLN A 32 -24.13 -0.23 -6.34
C GLN A 32 -23.00 -1.26 -6.30
N PRO A 33 -21.75 -0.85 -6.53
CA PRO A 33 -20.63 -1.78 -6.55
C PRO A 33 -20.61 -2.54 -5.23
N SER A 34 -20.57 -3.88 -5.30
CA SER A 34 -20.43 -4.70 -4.11
C SER A 34 -19.19 -4.25 -3.34
N ARG A 35 -19.34 -4.03 -2.02
CA ARG A 35 -18.24 -3.65 -1.12
C ARG A 35 -17.07 -4.61 -1.30
N VAL A 36 -15.87 -4.10 -1.40
CA VAL A 36 -14.64 -4.90 -1.42
C VAL A 36 -14.27 -5.25 0.00
N ASP A 37 -14.19 -6.54 0.29
CA ASP A 37 -13.69 -7.07 1.55
C ASP A 37 -12.25 -7.55 1.37
N TYR A 38 -11.33 -7.00 2.18
CA TYR A 38 -9.92 -7.38 2.16
C TYR A 38 -9.60 -8.57 3.07
N GLN A 39 -10.58 -9.07 3.83
CA GLN A 39 -10.41 -10.23 4.71
C GLN A 39 -10.67 -11.52 3.94
N THR A 40 -9.67 -12.41 3.93
CA THR A 40 -9.78 -13.75 3.36
C THR A 40 -8.98 -14.76 4.20
N GLU A 41 -9.00 -16.02 3.80
CA GLU A 41 -8.28 -17.11 4.45
C GLU A 41 -8.02 -18.25 3.46
N PRO A 42 -7.03 -19.15 3.69
CA PRO A 42 -6.65 -20.18 2.73
C PRO A 42 -7.77 -21.11 2.27
N SER A 43 -8.78 -21.38 3.13
CA SER A 43 -9.95 -22.20 2.79
C SER A 43 -10.85 -21.54 1.72
N ARG A 44 -10.75 -20.23 1.56
CA ARG A 44 -11.54 -19.41 0.62
C ARG A 44 -10.78 -19.06 -0.67
N TYR A 45 -9.47 -19.37 -0.74
CA TYR A 45 -8.66 -19.02 -1.91
C TYR A 45 -9.15 -19.72 -3.17
N ARG A 46 -9.26 -18.96 -4.25
CA ARG A 46 -9.63 -19.40 -5.59
C ARG A 46 -8.45 -19.31 -6.57
N HIS A 47 -7.39 -18.61 -6.19
CA HIS A 47 -6.33 -18.23 -7.10
C HIS A 47 -4.96 -18.73 -6.66
N TRP A 48 -4.65 -18.68 -5.37
CA TRP A 48 -3.36 -19.06 -4.85
C TRP A 48 -3.42 -20.35 -4.04
N LYS A 49 -2.41 -21.21 -4.23
CA LYS A 49 -2.20 -22.42 -3.42
C LYS A 49 -0.88 -22.33 -2.70
N LEU A 50 -0.88 -22.67 -1.43
CA LEU A 50 0.28 -22.69 -0.56
C LEU A 50 0.77 -24.14 -0.38
N LYS A 51 2.09 -24.32 -0.51
CA LYS A 51 2.78 -25.58 -0.16
C LYS A 51 3.98 -25.25 0.69
N PHE A 52 4.27 -26.10 1.66
CA PHE A 52 5.38 -25.93 2.59
C PHE A 52 6.28 -27.16 2.58
N GLU A 53 7.58 -26.96 2.36
CA GLU A 53 8.60 -28.02 2.31
C GLU A 53 9.86 -27.53 3.05
N GLY A 54 9.92 -27.81 4.36
CA GLY A 54 11.00 -27.31 5.22
C GLY A 54 11.10 -25.77 5.18
N PRO A 55 12.27 -25.19 4.89
CA PRO A 55 12.46 -23.75 4.88
C PRO A 55 11.90 -23.04 3.62
N VAL A 56 11.25 -23.77 2.72
CA VAL A 56 10.74 -23.26 1.46
C VAL A 56 9.22 -23.34 1.43
N ALA A 57 8.55 -22.23 1.18
CA ALA A 57 7.15 -22.19 0.79
C ALA A 57 7.01 -21.99 -0.71
N THR A 58 5.98 -22.56 -1.32
CA THR A 58 5.62 -22.29 -2.72
C THR A 58 4.25 -21.60 -2.78
N LEU A 59 4.23 -20.41 -3.37
CA LEU A 59 3.04 -19.70 -3.82
C LEU A 59 2.77 -20.12 -5.27
N LEU A 60 1.78 -20.99 -5.45
CA LEU A 60 1.43 -21.56 -6.73
C LEU A 60 0.22 -20.81 -7.31
N ALA A 61 0.43 -20.05 -8.39
CA ALA A 61 -0.61 -19.38 -9.16
C ALA A 61 -1.43 -20.39 -9.97
N ASP A 62 -2.70 -20.56 -9.61
CA ASP A 62 -3.66 -21.43 -10.31
C ASP A 62 -5.01 -20.69 -10.34
N PHE A 63 -5.05 -19.56 -11.05
CA PHE A 63 -6.18 -18.65 -10.97
C PHE A 63 -7.43 -19.28 -11.61
N ASP A 64 -8.51 -19.29 -10.84
CA ASP A 64 -9.83 -19.69 -11.34
C ASP A 64 -10.33 -18.61 -12.30
N GLU A 65 -10.45 -19.00 -13.57
CA GLU A 65 -10.81 -18.06 -14.64
C GLU A 65 -12.20 -17.44 -14.47
N ASN A 66 -13.09 -18.10 -13.73
CA ASN A 66 -14.47 -17.67 -13.53
C ASN A 66 -14.69 -16.97 -12.18
N ALA A 67 -13.66 -16.84 -11.35
CA ALA A 67 -13.73 -16.24 -10.03
C ALA A 67 -13.20 -14.79 -9.99
N GLY A 68 -13.42 -14.01 -11.03
CA GLY A 68 -13.17 -12.58 -11.02
C GLY A 68 -13.94 -11.88 -9.89
N LEU A 69 -13.34 -10.90 -9.23
CA LEU A 69 -13.94 -10.16 -8.11
C LEU A 69 -15.23 -9.44 -8.51
N ARG A 70 -15.38 -9.11 -9.78
CA ARG A 70 -16.58 -8.51 -10.37
C ARG A 70 -17.02 -9.27 -11.62
N PRO A 71 -18.31 -9.22 -11.99
CA PRO A 71 -18.79 -9.81 -13.24
C PRO A 71 -18.24 -9.06 -14.47
N GLY A 72 -18.33 -9.72 -15.65
CA GLY A 72 -18.04 -9.08 -16.93
C GLY A 72 -16.67 -9.42 -17.53
N TYR A 73 -15.81 -10.17 -16.85
CA TYR A 73 -14.51 -10.62 -17.36
C TYR A 73 -14.12 -12.00 -16.82
N LYS A 74 -13.11 -12.61 -17.43
CA LYS A 74 -12.53 -13.89 -17.01
C LYS A 74 -11.03 -13.75 -16.84
N LEU A 75 -10.47 -14.43 -15.84
CA LEU A 75 -9.04 -14.39 -15.50
C LEU A 75 -8.23 -15.42 -16.30
N LYS A 76 -8.32 -15.35 -17.65
CA LYS A 76 -7.60 -16.27 -18.54
C LYS A 76 -6.08 -16.09 -18.41
N LEU A 77 -5.32 -17.17 -18.62
CA LEU A 77 -3.85 -17.18 -18.64
C LEU A 77 -3.22 -16.61 -17.34
N ASN A 78 -3.83 -16.89 -16.20
CA ASN A 78 -3.45 -16.27 -14.94
C ASN A 78 -3.38 -14.73 -15.01
N SER A 79 -4.27 -14.10 -15.79
CA SER A 79 -4.48 -12.66 -15.64
C SER A 79 -5.15 -12.38 -14.31
N TYR A 80 -4.86 -11.25 -13.68
CA TYR A 80 -5.31 -10.99 -12.33
C TYR A 80 -6.13 -9.70 -12.19
N ASP A 81 -6.96 -9.69 -11.16
CA ASP A 81 -7.69 -8.54 -10.64
C ASP A 81 -7.35 -8.28 -9.16
N LEU A 82 -8.08 -7.39 -8.52
CA LEU A 82 -7.87 -7.07 -7.10
C LEU A 82 -8.08 -8.29 -6.18
N GLY A 83 -8.98 -9.22 -6.52
CA GLY A 83 -9.23 -10.43 -5.72
C GLY A 83 -8.01 -11.34 -5.64
N VAL A 84 -7.29 -11.48 -6.75
CA VAL A 84 -6.03 -12.24 -6.79
C VAL A 84 -4.96 -11.63 -5.88
N ASP A 85 -4.86 -10.30 -5.86
CA ASP A 85 -3.88 -9.60 -5.00
C ASP A 85 -4.30 -9.59 -3.52
N ILE A 86 -5.60 -9.60 -3.20
CA ILE A 86 -6.09 -9.78 -1.83
C ILE A 86 -5.65 -11.13 -1.28
N GLU A 87 -5.85 -12.22 -2.03
CA GLU A 87 -5.36 -13.54 -1.62
C GLU A 87 -3.84 -13.58 -1.50
N LEU A 88 -3.10 -12.96 -2.43
CA LEU A 88 -1.64 -12.90 -2.38
C LEU A 88 -1.14 -12.16 -1.12
N ASN A 89 -1.75 -11.02 -0.78
CA ASN A 89 -1.40 -10.27 0.42
C ASN A 89 -1.65 -11.08 1.69
N ASP A 90 -2.80 -11.74 1.80
CA ASP A 90 -3.13 -12.62 2.93
C ASP A 90 -2.15 -13.81 2.99
N ALA A 91 -1.89 -14.47 1.88
CA ALA A 91 -0.95 -15.61 1.80
C ALA A 91 0.45 -15.23 2.29
N ILE A 92 0.97 -14.07 1.89
CA ILE A 92 2.26 -13.57 2.34
C ILE A 92 2.24 -13.26 3.84
N ASN A 93 1.17 -12.65 4.36
CA ASN A 93 1.03 -12.39 5.78
C ASN A 93 0.96 -13.70 6.60
N ARG A 94 0.27 -14.73 6.10
CA ARG A 94 0.27 -16.06 6.76
C ARG A 94 1.67 -16.68 6.77
N ILE A 95 2.41 -16.63 5.68
CA ILE A 95 3.79 -17.11 5.66
C ILE A 95 4.63 -16.35 6.69
N ARG A 96 4.47 -15.04 6.81
CA ARG A 96 5.22 -14.22 7.77
C ARG A 96 4.96 -14.63 9.22
N PHE A 97 3.70 -14.86 9.58
CA PHE A 97 3.28 -15.04 10.96
C PHE A 97 3.01 -16.50 11.36
N GLU A 98 2.44 -17.30 10.47
CA GLU A 98 2.09 -18.69 10.77
C GLU A 98 3.26 -19.66 10.55
N HIS A 99 4.24 -19.28 9.72
CA HIS A 99 5.35 -20.12 9.28
C HIS A 99 6.72 -19.46 9.50
N PRO A 100 7.15 -19.25 10.75
CA PRO A 100 8.44 -18.62 11.03
C PRO A 100 9.64 -19.40 10.47
N GLU A 101 9.52 -20.73 10.30
CA GLU A 101 10.52 -21.63 9.71
C GLU A 101 10.73 -21.39 8.21
N VAL A 102 9.75 -20.79 7.50
CA VAL A 102 9.89 -20.48 6.09
C VAL A 102 10.86 -19.33 5.90
N ARG A 103 11.89 -19.56 5.10
CA ARG A 103 12.97 -18.62 4.82
C ARG A 103 12.99 -18.14 3.38
N THR A 104 12.46 -18.97 2.46
CA THR A 104 12.33 -18.62 1.03
C THR A 104 10.93 -18.97 0.53
N VAL A 105 10.38 -18.07 -0.27
CA VAL A 105 9.11 -18.28 -0.98
C VAL A 105 9.39 -18.38 -2.47
N VAL A 106 9.02 -19.49 -3.06
CA VAL A 106 9.01 -19.68 -4.53
C VAL A 106 7.66 -19.27 -5.07
N VAL A 107 7.64 -18.32 -6.00
CA VAL A 107 6.43 -17.91 -6.72
C VAL A 107 6.46 -18.55 -8.10
N THR A 108 5.47 -19.37 -8.42
CA THR A 108 5.38 -20.09 -9.70
C THR A 108 3.94 -20.32 -10.12
N SER A 109 3.72 -20.97 -11.28
CA SER A 109 2.39 -21.23 -11.82
C SER A 109 2.10 -22.73 -11.98
N ALA A 110 0.85 -23.11 -11.77
CA ALA A 110 0.35 -24.46 -12.05
C ALA A 110 0.00 -24.66 -13.54
N LYS A 111 -0.13 -23.57 -14.31
CA LYS A 111 -0.49 -23.64 -15.73
C LYS A 111 0.74 -23.96 -16.58
N ASP A 112 0.56 -24.86 -17.54
CA ASP A 112 1.64 -25.20 -18.50
C ASP A 112 1.95 -24.00 -19.39
N LYS A 113 3.25 -23.66 -19.51
CA LYS A 113 3.78 -22.59 -20.37
C LYS A 113 3.22 -21.18 -20.10
N VAL A 114 2.55 -20.98 -18.98
CA VAL A 114 2.03 -19.69 -18.56
C VAL A 114 2.40 -19.43 -17.11
N PHE A 115 3.18 -18.40 -16.87
CA PHE A 115 3.39 -17.90 -15.50
C PHE A 115 2.25 -16.96 -15.12
N CYS A 116 2.15 -15.81 -15.78
CA CYS A 116 1.08 -14.85 -15.56
C CYS A 116 1.06 -13.83 -16.71
N SER A 117 -0.12 -13.56 -17.28
CA SER A 117 -0.29 -12.58 -18.35
C SER A 117 -0.49 -11.14 -17.87
N GLY A 118 -0.46 -10.89 -16.55
CA GLY A 118 -0.57 -9.56 -15.96
C GLY A 118 -1.99 -9.16 -15.59
N ALA A 119 -2.18 -7.86 -15.36
CA ALA A 119 -3.48 -7.31 -15.04
C ALA A 119 -4.53 -7.63 -16.11
N ASN A 120 -5.75 -7.96 -15.70
CA ASN A 120 -6.80 -8.31 -16.64
C ASN A 120 -7.24 -7.09 -17.46
N ILE A 121 -6.95 -7.10 -18.77
CA ILE A 121 -7.20 -5.97 -19.67
C ILE A 121 -8.70 -5.69 -19.81
N PHE A 122 -9.54 -6.73 -19.83
CA PHE A 122 -11.00 -6.56 -19.92
C PHE A 122 -11.55 -5.90 -18.65
N MET A 123 -11.09 -6.32 -17.47
CA MET A 123 -11.41 -5.66 -16.21
C MET A 123 -11.00 -4.18 -16.26
N LEU A 124 -9.78 -3.87 -16.70
CA LEU A 124 -9.33 -2.49 -16.84
C LEU A 124 -10.20 -1.70 -17.83
N GLY A 125 -10.59 -2.30 -18.95
CA GLY A 125 -11.43 -1.67 -19.99
C GLY A 125 -12.80 -1.21 -19.47
N VAL A 126 -13.45 -2.02 -18.61
CA VAL A 126 -14.79 -1.72 -18.08
C VAL A 126 -14.80 -1.02 -16.73
N SER A 127 -13.63 -0.79 -16.12
CA SER A 127 -13.52 -0.22 -14.78
C SER A 127 -13.51 1.31 -14.80
N SER A 128 -14.09 1.91 -13.76
CA SER A 128 -13.97 3.34 -13.49
C SER A 128 -12.53 3.76 -13.21
N HIS A 129 -12.23 5.04 -13.31
CA HIS A 129 -10.92 5.59 -12.94
C HIS A 129 -10.54 5.23 -11.49
N ALA A 130 -11.46 5.42 -10.55
CA ALA A 130 -11.25 5.11 -9.14
C ALA A 130 -10.88 3.64 -8.90
N TRP A 131 -11.56 2.72 -9.60
CA TRP A 131 -11.24 1.30 -9.51
C TRP A 131 -9.84 0.99 -10.00
N LYS A 132 -9.45 1.52 -11.18
CA LYS A 132 -8.12 1.32 -11.77
C LYS A 132 -7.03 1.80 -10.81
N VAL A 133 -7.19 2.99 -10.23
CA VAL A 133 -6.19 3.57 -9.32
C VAL A 133 -6.09 2.75 -8.03
N ASN A 134 -7.21 2.39 -7.39
CA ASN A 134 -7.18 1.59 -6.15
C ASN A 134 -6.62 0.17 -6.39
N PHE A 135 -6.95 -0.45 -7.52
CA PHE A 135 -6.34 -1.71 -7.94
C PHE A 135 -4.83 -1.59 -8.07
N CYS A 136 -4.32 -0.65 -8.88
CA CYS A 136 -2.88 -0.44 -9.05
C CYS A 136 -2.18 -0.08 -7.73
N LYS A 137 -2.83 0.71 -6.88
CA LYS A 137 -2.30 1.10 -5.58
C LYS A 137 -2.09 -0.10 -4.67
N PHE A 138 -3.10 -0.96 -4.51
CA PHE A 138 -3.01 -2.17 -3.70
C PHE A 138 -2.00 -3.17 -4.28
N THR A 139 -2.00 -3.35 -5.61
CA THR A 139 -1.00 -4.15 -6.31
C THR A 139 0.43 -3.66 -6.01
N ASN A 140 0.68 -2.35 -6.11
CA ASN A 140 1.99 -1.78 -5.78
C ASN A 140 2.37 -2.00 -4.30
N GLU A 141 1.43 -1.83 -3.38
CA GLU A 141 1.66 -2.09 -1.95
C GLU A 141 2.04 -3.55 -1.70
N THR A 142 1.38 -4.50 -2.37
CA THR A 142 1.70 -5.93 -2.26
C THR A 142 3.10 -6.23 -2.81
N ARG A 143 3.48 -5.67 -3.98
CA ARG A 143 4.84 -5.85 -4.57
C ARG A 143 5.91 -5.22 -3.68
N ASN A 144 5.69 -4.01 -3.19
CA ASN A 144 6.59 -3.36 -2.24
C ASN A 144 6.67 -4.15 -0.91
N GLY A 145 5.59 -4.83 -0.52
CA GLY A 145 5.56 -5.71 0.64
C GLY A 145 6.45 -6.94 0.53
N LEU A 146 6.65 -7.49 -0.69
CA LEU A 146 7.65 -8.55 -0.94
C LEU A 146 9.07 -8.02 -0.67
N GLU A 147 9.41 -6.87 -1.26
CA GLU A 147 10.70 -6.23 -1.10
C GLU A 147 10.98 -5.81 0.36
N ASP A 148 9.96 -5.31 1.07
CA ASP A 148 10.03 -4.98 2.49
C ASP A 148 10.31 -6.22 3.35
N SER A 149 9.65 -7.34 3.06
CA SER A 149 9.88 -8.61 3.76
C SER A 149 11.30 -9.13 3.55
N SER A 150 11.84 -9.03 2.34
CA SER A 150 13.22 -9.45 2.08
C SER A 150 14.23 -8.56 2.80
N ARG A 151 14.00 -7.25 2.79
CA ARG A 151 14.92 -6.27 3.38
C ARG A 151 14.91 -6.27 4.91
N HIS A 152 13.74 -6.41 5.53
CA HIS A 152 13.56 -6.19 6.96
C HIS A 152 13.12 -7.44 7.72
N GLY A 153 12.39 -8.37 7.08
CA GLY A 153 11.88 -9.60 7.69
C GLY A 153 12.76 -10.83 7.45
N GLY A 154 13.72 -10.76 6.53
CA GLY A 154 14.58 -11.88 6.15
C GLY A 154 13.93 -12.93 5.26
N LEU A 155 12.66 -12.79 4.90
CA LEU A 155 11.93 -13.71 4.02
C LEU A 155 12.33 -13.45 2.56
N LYS A 156 12.97 -14.41 1.89
CA LYS A 156 13.46 -14.30 0.51
C LYS A 156 12.41 -14.76 -0.50
N PHE A 157 12.42 -14.18 -1.69
CA PHE A 157 11.46 -14.49 -2.76
C PHE A 157 12.20 -14.88 -4.06
N LEU A 158 11.81 -16.02 -4.63
CA LEU A 158 12.32 -16.53 -5.90
C LEU A 158 11.16 -16.67 -6.90
N ALA A 159 11.17 -15.91 -7.99
CA ALA A 159 10.24 -16.13 -9.09
C ALA A 159 10.73 -17.27 -9.98
N ALA A 160 10.02 -18.39 -9.98
CA ALA A 160 10.25 -19.52 -10.87
C ALA A 160 9.31 -19.42 -12.08
N VAL A 161 9.77 -18.72 -13.11
CA VAL A 161 8.99 -18.36 -14.29
C VAL A 161 8.97 -19.55 -15.27
N ASN A 162 7.94 -20.39 -15.13
CA ASN A 162 7.76 -21.64 -15.87
C ASN A 162 7.04 -21.49 -17.23
N GLY A 163 6.80 -20.25 -17.66
CA GLY A 163 6.07 -19.97 -18.90
C GLY A 163 6.11 -18.50 -19.28
N ALA A 164 5.19 -18.08 -20.15
CA ALA A 164 5.02 -16.69 -20.55
C ALA A 164 4.70 -15.81 -19.34
N CYS A 165 5.45 -14.72 -19.21
CA CYS A 165 5.41 -13.80 -18.07
C CYS A 165 5.36 -12.37 -18.59
N ALA A 166 4.16 -11.77 -18.62
CA ALA A 166 3.93 -10.49 -19.27
C ALA A 166 3.30 -9.45 -18.35
N GLY A 167 3.60 -8.19 -18.60
CA GLY A 167 2.99 -7.07 -17.90
C GLY A 167 3.10 -7.19 -16.39
N GLY A 168 1.98 -7.03 -15.69
CA GLY A 168 1.91 -7.18 -14.24
C GLY A 168 2.37 -8.53 -13.69
N GLY A 169 2.40 -9.59 -14.51
CA GLY A 169 3.00 -10.88 -14.15
C GLY A 169 4.52 -10.79 -14.03
N TYR A 170 5.15 -10.07 -14.96
CA TYR A 170 6.58 -9.81 -14.86
C TYR A 170 6.88 -8.77 -13.76
N GLU A 171 5.99 -7.82 -13.51
CA GLU A 171 6.10 -6.88 -12.39
C GLU A 171 6.10 -7.60 -11.03
N LEU A 172 5.31 -8.69 -10.90
CA LEU A 172 5.37 -9.57 -9.72
C LEU A 172 6.72 -10.28 -9.61
N ALA A 173 7.23 -10.85 -10.71
CA ALA A 173 8.55 -11.48 -10.72
C ALA A 173 9.67 -10.47 -10.38
N LEU A 174 9.59 -9.23 -10.89
CA LEU A 174 10.53 -8.15 -10.58
C LEU A 174 10.53 -7.75 -9.09
N ALA A 175 9.43 -7.95 -8.38
CA ALA A 175 9.36 -7.69 -6.94
C ALA A 175 10.09 -8.76 -6.12
N CYS A 176 10.30 -9.96 -6.65
CA CYS A 176 11.09 -11.02 -6.02
C CYS A 176 12.58 -10.66 -5.97
N ASP A 177 13.34 -11.34 -5.11
CA ASP A 177 14.80 -11.14 -4.99
C ASP A 177 15.51 -11.65 -6.25
N GLU A 178 15.09 -12.80 -6.77
CA GLU A 178 15.66 -13.44 -7.95
C GLU A 178 14.58 -14.01 -8.87
N ILE A 179 14.94 -14.16 -10.16
CA ILE A 179 14.09 -14.67 -11.22
C ILE A 179 14.83 -15.76 -11.98
N ILE A 180 14.27 -16.97 -12.05
CA ILE A 180 14.73 -18.04 -12.93
C ILE A 180 13.67 -18.24 -14.03
N LEU A 181 14.08 -18.13 -15.30
CA LEU A 181 13.21 -18.34 -16.45
C LEU A 181 13.44 -19.71 -17.08
N VAL A 182 12.38 -20.42 -17.40
CA VAL A 182 12.48 -21.64 -18.20
C VAL A 182 12.95 -21.33 -19.62
N ASP A 183 13.98 -22.01 -20.09
CA ASP A 183 14.53 -21.89 -21.45
C ASP A 183 13.98 -23.00 -22.37
N ASP A 184 12.70 -22.87 -22.70
CA ASP A 184 11.94 -23.78 -23.58
C ASP A 184 11.80 -23.26 -25.02
N ARG A 185 12.51 -22.17 -25.37
CA ARG A 185 12.47 -21.43 -26.63
C ARG A 185 11.18 -20.63 -26.88
N SER A 186 10.13 -20.80 -26.07
CA SER A 186 8.84 -20.11 -26.21
C SER A 186 8.57 -19.10 -25.10
N SER A 187 9.00 -19.41 -23.89
CA SER A 187 8.77 -18.58 -22.69
C SER A 187 9.61 -17.31 -22.71
N ALA A 188 8.95 -16.19 -22.46
CA ALA A 188 9.56 -14.85 -22.47
C ALA A 188 9.07 -14.02 -21.30
N VAL A 189 9.87 -13.05 -20.89
CA VAL A 189 9.45 -11.93 -20.02
C VAL A 189 9.18 -10.70 -20.88
N SER A 190 8.15 -9.91 -20.56
CA SER A 190 7.78 -8.72 -21.34
C SER A 190 7.05 -7.66 -20.50
N LEU A 191 7.19 -6.40 -20.91
CA LEU A 191 6.38 -5.25 -20.44
C LEU A 191 5.73 -4.58 -21.67
N PRO A 192 4.68 -5.18 -22.26
CA PRO A 192 4.14 -4.75 -23.54
C PRO A 192 3.05 -3.67 -23.41
N GLU A 193 2.93 -2.99 -22.28
CA GLU A 193 1.87 -2.03 -21.99
C GLU A 193 1.90 -0.83 -22.93
N VAL A 194 3.08 -0.30 -23.23
CA VAL A 194 3.23 0.86 -24.12
C VAL A 194 2.79 0.53 -25.54
N PRO A 195 3.32 -0.52 -26.19
CA PRO A 195 2.95 -0.80 -27.60
C PRO A 195 1.56 -1.38 -27.79
N LEU A 196 1.00 -2.09 -26.79
CA LEU A 196 -0.31 -2.76 -26.93
C LEU A 196 -1.48 -1.98 -26.35
N LEU A 197 -1.25 -1.27 -25.24
CA LEU A 197 -2.33 -0.69 -24.44
C LEU A 197 -2.26 0.84 -24.36
N GLY A 198 -1.17 1.46 -24.82
CA GLY A 198 -0.97 2.90 -24.70
C GLY A 198 -0.89 3.39 -23.24
N VAL A 199 -0.48 2.51 -22.31
CA VAL A 199 -0.28 2.83 -20.89
C VAL A 199 1.12 2.40 -20.45
N LEU A 200 1.50 2.74 -19.24
CA LEU A 200 2.79 2.32 -18.67
C LEU A 200 2.65 1.01 -17.88
N PRO A 201 3.73 0.22 -17.72
CA PRO A 201 3.81 -0.83 -16.70
C PRO A 201 3.81 -0.20 -15.30
N GLY A 202 2.60 0.15 -14.84
CA GLY A 202 2.34 1.06 -13.72
C GLY A 202 2.37 0.41 -12.34
N THR A 203 2.54 -0.92 -12.25
CA THR A 203 2.72 -1.59 -10.96
C THR A 203 4.20 -1.85 -10.64
N GLY A 204 5.03 -0.90 -11.06
CA GLY A 204 6.44 -0.75 -10.67
C GLY A 204 7.43 -1.39 -11.64
N GLY A 205 6.97 -1.94 -12.78
CA GLY A 205 7.83 -2.65 -13.73
C GLY A 205 8.89 -1.78 -14.35
N LEU A 206 8.48 -0.64 -14.89
CA LEU A 206 9.40 0.29 -15.55
C LEU A 206 10.53 0.74 -14.61
N THR A 207 10.19 1.09 -13.38
CA THR A 207 11.17 1.52 -12.37
C THR A 207 12.05 0.36 -11.91
N ARG A 208 11.48 -0.84 -11.67
CA ARG A 208 12.29 -1.99 -11.25
C ARG A 208 13.26 -2.48 -12.31
N VAL A 209 12.92 -2.39 -13.59
CA VAL A 209 13.84 -2.72 -14.70
C VAL A 209 15.08 -1.84 -14.63
N THR A 210 14.95 -0.55 -14.41
CA THR A 210 16.09 0.39 -14.34
C THR A 210 16.74 0.41 -12.97
N ASP A 211 15.98 0.62 -11.89
CA ASP A 211 16.54 0.95 -10.58
C ASP A 211 16.92 -0.30 -9.78
N LYS A 212 16.19 -1.41 -9.93
CA LYS A 212 16.48 -2.67 -9.23
C LYS A 212 17.36 -3.58 -10.07
N ARG A 213 16.96 -3.87 -11.32
CA ARG A 213 17.67 -4.78 -12.22
C ARG A 213 18.91 -4.16 -12.87
N LYS A 214 19.02 -2.82 -12.85
CA LYS A 214 20.11 -2.07 -13.48
C LYS A 214 20.26 -2.40 -14.97
N VAL A 215 19.14 -2.59 -15.65
CA VAL A 215 19.13 -2.73 -17.10
C VAL A 215 19.58 -1.41 -17.72
N ARG A 216 20.47 -1.50 -18.69
CA ARG A 216 20.96 -0.32 -19.40
C ARG A 216 19.80 0.40 -20.10
N HIS A 217 19.76 1.72 -20.05
CA HIS A 217 18.64 2.56 -20.48
C HIS A 217 18.12 2.22 -21.90
N ASP A 218 19.01 2.07 -22.88
CA ASP A 218 18.67 1.74 -24.27
C ASP A 218 18.07 0.34 -24.42
N LEU A 219 18.52 -0.63 -23.62
CA LEU A 219 17.93 -1.99 -23.58
C LEU A 219 16.57 -1.97 -22.88
N ALA A 220 16.40 -1.16 -21.85
CA ALA A 220 15.13 -0.97 -21.17
C ALA A 220 14.10 -0.31 -22.12
N ASP A 221 14.51 0.68 -22.91
CA ASP A 221 13.67 1.29 -23.94
C ASP A 221 13.17 0.25 -24.95
N ILE A 222 14.08 -0.52 -25.56
CA ILE A 222 13.71 -1.60 -26.48
C ILE A 222 12.77 -2.60 -25.82
N PHE A 223 13.08 -3.02 -24.59
CA PHE A 223 12.29 -4.01 -23.86
C PHE A 223 10.86 -3.53 -23.61
N CYS A 224 10.68 -2.28 -23.20
CA CYS A 224 9.37 -1.71 -22.89
C CYS A 224 8.56 -1.29 -24.13
N THR A 225 9.17 -1.30 -25.32
CA THR A 225 8.53 -0.97 -26.60
C THR A 225 8.36 -2.17 -27.52
N THR A 226 8.73 -3.38 -27.07
CA THR A 226 8.62 -4.63 -27.82
C THR A 226 7.48 -5.50 -27.27
N THR A 227 6.66 -6.06 -28.17
CA THR A 227 5.50 -6.90 -27.80
C THR A 227 5.88 -8.35 -27.50
N GLU A 228 6.86 -8.91 -28.19
CA GLU A 228 7.24 -10.34 -28.08
C GLU A 228 8.01 -10.67 -26.80
N GLY A 229 8.55 -9.65 -26.13
CA GLY A 229 9.39 -9.83 -24.96
C GLY A 229 10.78 -10.40 -25.28
N VAL A 230 11.50 -10.77 -24.23
CA VAL A 230 12.88 -11.29 -24.29
C VAL A 230 12.95 -12.65 -23.62
N ARG A 231 13.68 -13.60 -24.22
CA ARG A 231 13.76 -15.01 -23.80
C ARG A 231 15.19 -15.53 -23.72
N GLY A 232 15.35 -16.67 -23.04
CA GLY A 232 16.59 -17.46 -23.00
C GLY A 232 17.80 -16.62 -22.56
N GLN A 233 18.95 -16.88 -23.16
CA GLN A 233 20.22 -16.23 -22.78
C GLN A 233 20.16 -14.71 -22.89
N ARG A 234 19.44 -14.17 -23.88
CA ARG A 234 19.27 -12.72 -24.06
C ARG A 234 18.59 -12.06 -22.85
N ALA A 235 17.59 -12.73 -22.23
CA ALA A 235 16.94 -12.23 -21.03
C ALA A 235 17.92 -12.13 -19.84
N LYS A 236 18.81 -13.10 -19.71
CA LYS A 236 19.88 -13.11 -18.70
C LYS A 236 20.94 -12.04 -19.00
N ASP A 237 21.41 -11.95 -20.23
CA ASP A 237 22.43 -10.96 -20.65
C ASP A 237 21.95 -9.53 -20.44
N TRP A 238 20.65 -9.27 -20.63
CA TRP A 238 20.03 -7.98 -20.38
C TRP A 238 19.66 -7.75 -18.91
N ARG A 239 19.98 -8.69 -18.01
CA ARG A 239 19.64 -8.64 -16.59
C ARG A 239 18.13 -8.63 -16.30
N LEU A 240 17.30 -9.01 -17.25
CA LEU A 240 15.87 -9.14 -17.02
C LEU A 240 15.54 -10.33 -16.10
N VAL A 241 16.36 -11.36 -16.14
CA VAL A 241 16.30 -12.51 -15.23
C VAL A 241 17.68 -12.82 -14.67
N ASP A 242 17.76 -13.50 -13.53
CA ASP A 242 19.03 -13.86 -12.89
C ASP A 242 19.64 -15.12 -13.51
N ASP A 243 18.76 -16.08 -13.85
CA ASP A 243 19.22 -17.32 -14.46
C ASP A 243 18.16 -17.95 -15.38
N ILE A 244 18.59 -18.92 -16.16
CA ILE A 244 17.75 -19.71 -17.07
C ILE A 244 18.00 -21.20 -16.84
N ALA A 245 16.99 -22.04 -17.09
CA ALA A 245 17.13 -23.49 -17.00
C ALA A 245 16.31 -24.20 -18.08
N LYS A 246 16.88 -25.26 -18.67
CA LYS A 246 16.14 -26.13 -19.59
C LYS A 246 14.97 -26.81 -18.88
N PRO A 247 13.84 -27.11 -19.55
CA PRO A 247 12.67 -27.69 -18.91
C PRO A 247 12.97 -28.90 -18.01
N ALA A 248 13.83 -29.82 -18.47
CA ALA A 248 14.19 -31.01 -17.70
C ALA A 248 14.99 -30.71 -16.41
N GLN A 249 15.62 -29.56 -16.31
CA GLN A 249 16.46 -29.15 -15.17
C GLN A 249 15.80 -28.07 -14.33
N PHE A 250 14.68 -27.48 -14.80
CA PHE A 250 14.09 -26.28 -14.22
C PHE A 250 13.69 -26.49 -12.75
N ALA A 251 12.94 -27.55 -12.45
CA ALA A 251 12.47 -27.82 -11.10
C ALA A 251 13.63 -28.04 -10.11
N ALA A 252 14.65 -28.83 -10.51
CA ALA A 252 15.81 -29.09 -9.67
C ALA A 252 16.61 -27.82 -9.40
N LYS A 253 16.81 -26.97 -10.42
CA LYS A 253 17.51 -25.70 -10.28
C LYS A 253 16.76 -24.69 -9.37
N VAL A 254 15.44 -24.61 -9.50
CA VAL A 254 14.61 -23.78 -8.64
C VAL A 254 14.73 -24.22 -7.18
N GLN A 255 14.62 -25.54 -6.92
CA GLN A 255 14.74 -26.10 -5.58
C GLN A 255 16.13 -25.83 -4.97
N GLU A 256 17.20 -26.08 -5.73
CA GLU A 256 18.57 -25.79 -5.31
C GLU A 256 18.73 -24.32 -4.93
N ARG A 257 18.28 -23.41 -5.81
CA ARG A 257 18.41 -21.97 -5.58
C ARG A 257 17.58 -21.48 -4.41
N ALA A 258 16.36 -22.01 -4.24
CA ALA A 258 15.50 -21.68 -3.10
C ALA A 258 16.16 -22.07 -1.76
N LEU A 259 16.80 -23.25 -1.69
CA LEU A 259 17.55 -23.69 -0.51
C LEU A 259 18.80 -22.85 -0.26
N GLU A 260 19.48 -22.37 -1.30
CA GLU A 260 20.61 -21.45 -1.15
C GLU A 260 20.18 -20.09 -0.62
N LEU A 261 19.08 -19.53 -1.14
CA LEU A 261 18.50 -18.28 -0.64
C LEU A 261 18.06 -18.42 0.83
N ALA A 262 17.49 -19.57 1.20
CA ALA A 262 17.12 -19.86 2.59
C ALA A 262 18.30 -19.76 3.55
N LYS A 263 19.53 -20.10 3.12
CA LYS A 263 20.74 -19.96 3.94
C LYS A 263 21.12 -18.50 4.23
N THR A 264 20.68 -17.57 3.40
CA THR A 264 20.93 -16.12 3.57
C THR A 264 19.91 -15.44 4.47
N SER A 265 18.85 -16.13 4.85
CA SER A 265 17.79 -15.62 5.71
C SER A 265 18.19 -15.73 7.18
N ASP A 266 17.87 -14.72 7.97
CA ASP A 266 18.02 -14.70 9.42
C ASP A 266 16.73 -15.05 10.19
N ARG A 267 15.69 -15.53 9.47
CA ARG A 267 14.48 -16.06 10.09
C ARG A 267 14.78 -17.34 10.88
N PRO A 268 13.92 -17.71 11.86
CA PRO A 268 14.10 -18.93 12.65
C PRO A 268 14.40 -20.15 11.77
N ALA A 269 15.36 -20.96 12.19
CA ALA A 269 15.64 -22.22 11.53
C ALA A 269 14.61 -23.28 11.95
N ASP A 270 14.41 -24.30 11.12
CA ASP A 270 13.66 -25.48 11.51
C ASP A 270 14.27 -26.10 12.80
N GLY A 271 13.41 -26.50 13.73
CA GLY A 271 13.84 -27.00 15.04
C GLY A 271 14.27 -25.92 16.05
N SER A 272 14.20 -24.62 15.73
CA SER A 272 14.52 -23.52 16.67
C SER A 272 13.56 -23.40 17.85
N GLY A 273 12.41 -24.08 17.80
CA GLY A 273 11.33 -23.93 18.79
C GLY A 273 10.40 -22.74 18.55
N ALA A 274 10.65 -21.90 17.54
CA ALA A 274 9.75 -20.81 17.16
C ALA A 274 8.39 -21.38 16.74
N ARG A 275 7.33 -20.82 17.31
CA ARG A 275 5.94 -21.24 17.00
C ARG A 275 5.27 -20.16 16.18
N GLY A 276 4.63 -20.56 15.07
CA GLY A 276 3.81 -19.66 14.26
C GLY A 276 2.61 -19.13 15.03
N VAL A 277 2.20 -17.92 14.68
CA VAL A 277 1.01 -17.24 15.20
C VAL A 277 -0.08 -17.30 14.15
N ALA A 278 -1.14 -18.09 14.39
CA ALA A 278 -2.27 -18.20 13.48
C ALA A 278 -3.01 -16.86 13.35
N LEU A 279 -3.18 -16.38 12.12
CA LEU A 279 -3.91 -15.14 11.81
C LEU A 279 -5.43 -15.41 11.86
N THR A 280 -6.02 -15.28 13.02
CA THR A 280 -7.48 -15.42 13.21
C THR A 280 -8.23 -14.29 12.50
N PRO A 281 -9.50 -14.50 12.08
CA PRO A 281 -10.34 -13.44 11.54
C PRO A 281 -10.40 -12.23 12.47
N LEU A 282 -10.46 -11.02 11.91
CA LEU A 282 -10.62 -9.79 12.70
C LEU A 282 -12.01 -9.75 13.36
N ALA A 283 -12.03 -9.42 14.64
CA ALA A 283 -13.27 -9.05 15.33
C ALA A 283 -13.65 -7.63 14.88
N ARG A 284 -14.57 -7.52 13.91
CA ARG A 284 -15.01 -6.24 13.37
C ARG A 284 -16.51 -6.19 13.13
N THR A 285 -17.07 -4.99 13.25
CA THR A 285 -18.42 -4.66 12.80
C THR A 285 -18.35 -3.54 11.80
N ILE A 286 -18.99 -3.74 10.65
CA ILE A 286 -19.08 -2.77 9.56
C ILE A 286 -20.53 -2.34 9.44
N GLU A 287 -20.79 -1.07 9.72
CA GLU A 287 -22.09 -0.41 9.61
C GLU A 287 -22.08 0.60 8.46
N ALA A 288 -23.23 1.20 8.16
CA ALA A 288 -23.33 2.19 7.08
C ALA A 288 -22.37 3.39 7.28
N ASP A 289 -22.29 3.87 8.51
CA ASP A 289 -21.51 5.06 8.87
C ASP A 289 -20.47 4.79 9.95
N ALA A 290 -20.08 3.52 10.16
CA ALA A 290 -19.10 3.18 11.19
C ALA A 290 -18.36 1.87 10.91
N LEU A 291 -17.08 1.84 11.30
CA LEU A 291 -16.30 0.62 11.45
C LEU A 291 -15.89 0.49 12.92
N ARG A 292 -15.99 -0.72 13.49
CA ARG A 292 -15.68 -0.97 14.89
C ARG A 292 -14.77 -2.19 15.02
N TYR A 293 -13.64 -1.97 15.68
CA TYR A 293 -12.66 -2.98 16.08
C TYR A 293 -12.34 -2.79 17.56
N PRO A 294 -11.68 -3.74 18.21
CA PRO A 294 -11.26 -3.59 19.62
C PRO A 294 -10.42 -2.32 19.88
N HIS A 295 -9.46 -2.00 19.01
CA HIS A 295 -8.52 -0.89 19.22
C HIS A 295 -8.69 0.25 18.21
N VAL A 296 -9.48 0.07 17.16
CA VAL A 296 -9.73 1.09 16.13
C VAL A 296 -11.23 1.28 15.96
N ALA A 297 -11.65 2.53 15.87
CA ALA A 297 -13.01 2.89 15.48
C ALA A 297 -12.96 3.93 14.37
N VAL A 298 -13.89 3.85 13.43
CA VAL A 298 -14.09 4.87 12.39
C VAL A 298 -15.54 5.31 12.42
N ASP A 299 -15.78 6.62 12.50
CA ASP A 299 -17.08 7.24 12.39
C ASP A 299 -17.12 8.10 11.12
N ILE A 300 -18.12 7.91 10.27
CA ILE A 300 -18.24 8.55 8.96
C ILE A 300 -19.33 9.62 9.02
N ASP A 301 -18.96 10.87 8.73
CA ASP A 301 -19.90 11.97 8.50
C ASP A 301 -19.99 12.24 6.99
N ARG A 302 -20.98 11.62 6.34
CA ARG A 302 -21.17 11.75 4.89
C ARG A 302 -21.53 13.16 4.46
N ALA A 303 -22.28 13.89 5.28
CA ALA A 303 -22.66 15.27 4.97
C ALA A 303 -21.44 16.19 4.92
N LYS A 304 -20.47 15.95 5.80
CA LYS A 304 -19.18 16.68 5.83
C LYS A 304 -18.10 16.04 4.98
N ARG A 305 -18.34 14.86 4.40
CA ARG A 305 -17.33 14.04 3.68
C ARG A 305 -16.05 13.80 4.49
N THR A 306 -16.23 13.54 5.79
CA THR A 306 -15.14 13.26 6.74
C THR A 306 -15.32 11.91 7.39
N ALA A 307 -14.21 11.32 7.85
CA ALA A 307 -14.22 10.18 8.75
C ALA A 307 -13.28 10.44 9.92
N THR A 308 -13.73 10.09 11.13
CA THR A 308 -12.90 10.17 12.32
C THR A 308 -12.39 8.78 12.68
N PHE A 309 -11.09 8.59 12.61
CA PHE A 309 -10.40 7.40 13.09
C PHE A 309 -9.98 7.64 14.54
N THR A 310 -10.48 6.83 15.44
CA THR A 310 -10.05 6.83 16.85
C THR A 310 -9.25 5.57 17.14
N VAL A 311 -7.97 5.74 17.47
CA VAL A 311 -7.05 4.65 17.80
C VAL A 311 -6.84 4.64 19.32
N LYS A 312 -7.12 3.48 19.95
CA LYS A 312 -7.07 3.33 21.40
C LYS A 312 -5.74 2.77 21.86
N ALA A 313 -5.23 3.32 22.94
CA ALA A 313 -4.11 2.73 23.69
C ALA A 313 -4.49 1.33 24.22
N PRO A 314 -3.51 0.48 24.58
CA PRO A 314 -3.82 -0.78 25.22
C PRO A 314 -4.55 -0.56 26.55
N ALA A 315 -5.70 -1.24 26.71
CA ALA A 315 -6.54 -1.09 27.92
C ALA A 315 -5.95 -1.80 29.15
N ARG A 316 -4.93 -2.64 28.96
CA ARG A 316 -4.21 -3.40 30.00
C ARG A 316 -2.73 -3.42 29.70
N ALA A 317 -1.91 -3.82 30.67
CA ALA A 317 -0.48 -4.01 30.45
C ALA A 317 -0.24 -4.98 29.27
N VAL A 318 0.67 -4.59 28.40
CA VAL A 318 1.07 -5.40 27.23
C VAL A 318 2.04 -6.49 27.70
N GLU A 319 1.94 -7.66 27.11
CA GLU A 319 2.85 -8.78 27.35
C GLU A 319 4.30 -8.33 27.04
N SER A 320 5.21 -8.53 28.00
CA SER A 320 6.56 -7.97 27.95
C SER A 320 7.67 -8.99 27.74
N ASP A 321 7.40 -10.26 27.94
CA ASP A 321 8.35 -11.33 27.63
C ASP A 321 7.94 -12.10 26.37
N VAL A 322 8.93 -12.68 25.69
CA VAL A 322 8.75 -13.36 24.40
C VAL A 322 7.72 -14.49 24.47
N ALA A 323 7.73 -15.28 25.52
CA ALA A 323 6.80 -16.42 25.62
C ALA A 323 5.35 -15.96 25.80
N ALA A 324 5.12 -14.89 26.57
CA ALA A 324 3.80 -14.29 26.73
C ALA A 324 3.34 -13.61 25.41
N ILE A 325 4.25 -12.95 24.68
CA ILE A 325 3.96 -12.34 23.37
C ILE A 325 3.54 -13.42 22.36
N GLU A 326 4.29 -14.54 22.28
CA GLU A 326 3.94 -15.65 21.39
C GLU A 326 2.60 -16.31 21.80
N ALA A 327 2.35 -16.46 23.10
CA ALA A 327 1.09 -17.01 23.60
C ALA A 327 -0.12 -16.10 23.33
N ALA A 328 0.05 -14.79 23.42
CA ALA A 328 -1.00 -13.80 23.08
C ALA A 328 -1.32 -13.79 21.58
N GLY A 329 -0.33 -14.07 20.75
CA GLY A 329 -0.50 -14.17 19.29
C GLY A 329 -1.16 -12.93 18.70
N THR A 330 -2.26 -13.10 17.94
CA THR A 330 -2.98 -11.99 17.31
C THR A 330 -3.68 -11.05 18.29
N ALA A 331 -3.81 -11.43 19.56
CA ALA A 331 -4.36 -10.56 20.60
C ALA A 331 -3.29 -9.64 21.22
N TRP A 332 -2.00 -9.85 20.93
CA TRP A 332 -0.94 -8.94 21.34
C TRP A 332 -1.17 -7.57 20.72
N TYR A 333 -1.27 -6.54 21.56
CA TYR A 333 -1.74 -5.21 21.16
C TYR A 333 -1.06 -4.65 19.90
N PRO A 334 0.29 -4.65 19.73
CA PRO A 334 0.90 -4.09 18.53
C PRO A 334 0.50 -4.83 17.24
N LEU A 335 0.31 -6.15 17.29
CA LEU A 335 -0.13 -6.94 16.15
C LEU A 335 -1.62 -6.75 15.87
N ALA A 336 -2.45 -6.72 16.92
CA ALA A 336 -3.88 -6.43 16.80
C ALA A 336 -4.10 -5.06 16.17
N LEU A 337 -3.45 -4.03 16.71
CA LEU A 337 -3.49 -2.65 16.19
C LEU A 337 -3.10 -2.59 14.70
N ALA A 338 -1.98 -3.22 14.31
CA ALA A 338 -1.52 -3.21 12.94
C ALA A 338 -2.57 -3.77 11.97
N ARG A 339 -3.19 -4.89 12.33
CA ARG A 339 -4.21 -5.57 11.51
C ARG A 339 -5.52 -4.79 11.42
N GLU A 340 -5.99 -4.27 12.55
CA GLU A 340 -7.23 -3.49 12.62
C GLU A 340 -7.12 -2.17 11.86
N LEU A 341 -6.01 -1.46 12.04
CA LEU A 341 -5.77 -0.18 11.36
C LEU A 341 -5.57 -0.38 9.85
N GLU A 342 -4.86 -1.44 9.42
CA GLU A 342 -4.72 -1.77 8.01
C GLU A 342 -6.07 -2.00 7.35
N ASP A 343 -6.92 -2.84 7.97
CA ASP A 343 -8.25 -3.17 7.46
C ASP A 343 -9.13 -1.91 7.36
N ALA A 344 -9.15 -1.08 8.42
CA ALA A 344 -9.89 0.17 8.44
C ALA A 344 -9.45 1.14 7.32
N ILE A 345 -8.14 1.27 7.07
CA ILE A 345 -7.61 2.13 6.00
C ILE A 345 -8.01 1.58 4.62
N LEU A 346 -7.90 0.29 4.39
CA LEU A 346 -8.25 -0.35 3.11
C LEU A 346 -9.76 -0.24 2.83
N GLU A 347 -10.58 -0.52 3.83
CA GLU A 347 -12.03 -0.38 3.76
C GLU A 347 -12.46 1.05 3.39
N MET A 348 -11.96 2.04 4.11
CA MET A 348 -12.29 3.45 3.87
C MET A 348 -11.74 3.96 2.53
N ARG A 349 -10.53 3.52 2.14
CA ARG A 349 -9.90 3.97 0.89
C ARG A 349 -10.64 3.48 -0.35
N THR A 350 -11.11 2.24 -0.33
CA THR A 350 -11.69 1.58 -1.51
C THR A 350 -13.20 1.71 -1.58
N ASN A 351 -13.88 1.66 -0.44
CA ASN A 351 -15.34 1.63 -0.40
C ASN A 351 -15.98 3.01 -0.15
N GLU A 352 -15.22 3.98 0.38
CA GLU A 352 -15.71 5.32 0.75
C GLU A 352 -14.96 6.42 -0.02
N LEU A 353 -15.18 6.46 -1.34
CA LEU A 353 -14.42 7.33 -2.24
C LEU A 353 -14.67 8.82 -2.00
N GLU A 354 -15.88 9.20 -1.59
CA GLU A 354 -16.26 10.59 -1.35
C GLU A 354 -15.79 11.13 0.00
N ILE A 355 -15.37 10.23 0.91
CA ILE A 355 -14.87 10.61 2.23
C ILE A 355 -13.42 11.07 2.09
N GLY A 356 -13.22 12.33 1.72
CA GLY A 356 -11.95 12.89 1.28
C GLY A 356 -11.03 13.36 2.39
N THR A 357 -11.53 13.54 3.62
CA THR A 357 -10.75 14.04 4.76
C THR A 357 -10.90 13.09 5.95
N TRP A 358 -9.78 12.63 6.50
CA TRP A 358 -9.74 11.77 7.66
C TRP A 358 -9.16 12.51 8.87
N LEU A 359 -9.89 12.46 9.96
CA LEU A 359 -9.53 13.05 11.24
C LEU A 359 -8.96 11.93 12.12
N LEU A 360 -7.71 12.06 12.52
CA LEU A 360 -7.05 11.06 13.35
C LEU A 360 -7.07 11.51 14.82
N LYS A 361 -7.61 10.67 15.67
CA LYS A 361 -7.67 10.82 17.13
C LYS A 361 -7.07 9.60 17.81
N THR A 362 -6.61 9.78 19.02
CA THR A 362 -6.20 8.69 19.90
C THR A 362 -6.91 8.82 21.24
N GLU A 363 -7.10 7.71 21.94
CA GLU A 363 -7.76 7.66 23.23
C GLU A 363 -7.05 6.69 24.17
N GLY A 364 -6.83 7.08 25.41
CA GLY A 364 -6.29 6.22 26.45
C GLY A 364 -5.05 6.73 27.16
N ASP A 365 -4.32 5.82 27.77
CA ASP A 365 -3.14 6.13 28.58
C ASP A 365 -1.85 6.17 27.74
N ALA A 366 -1.20 7.32 27.69
CA ALA A 366 0.10 7.49 27.05
C ALA A 366 1.19 6.58 27.64
N ALA A 367 1.17 6.33 28.95
CA ALA A 367 2.14 5.45 29.59
C ALA A 367 2.00 3.99 29.12
N ALA A 368 0.78 3.55 28.85
CA ALA A 368 0.53 2.20 28.30
C ALA A 368 1.10 2.06 26.86
N VAL A 369 1.02 3.12 26.04
CA VAL A 369 1.64 3.14 24.71
C VAL A 369 3.16 3.09 24.82
N GLN A 370 3.75 3.92 25.70
CA GLN A 370 5.21 3.93 25.92
C GLN A 370 5.72 2.57 26.43
N ALA A 371 4.95 1.90 27.30
CA ALA A 371 5.29 0.55 27.75
C ALA A 371 5.28 -0.46 26.58
N ALA A 372 4.30 -0.38 25.68
CA ALA A 372 4.26 -1.22 24.48
C ALA A 372 5.46 -0.94 23.55
N ASP A 373 5.84 0.31 23.37
CA ASP A 373 7.00 0.71 22.58
C ASP A 373 8.32 0.19 23.19
N ALA A 374 8.44 0.21 24.50
CA ALA A 374 9.60 -0.35 25.20
C ALA A 374 9.74 -1.86 24.94
N VAL A 375 8.64 -2.59 24.88
CA VAL A 375 8.64 -4.02 24.52
C VAL A 375 9.09 -4.25 23.07
N LEU A 376 8.57 -3.44 22.12
CA LEU A 376 9.00 -3.50 20.72
C LEU A 376 10.51 -3.26 20.57
N LEU A 377 11.06 -2.27 21.27
CA LEU A 377 12.49 -1.97 21.23
C LEU A 377 13.34 -3.03 21.92
N ALA A 378 12.91 -3.55 23.07
CA ALA A 378 13.63 -4.57 23.83
C ALA A 378 13.76 -5.89 23.03
N HIS A 379 12.73 -6.24 22.27
CA HIS A 379 12.66 -7.49 21.53
C HIS A 379 12.73 -7.32 20.00
N LYS A 380 13.24 -6.20 19.49
CA LYS A 380 13.27 -5.86 18.05
C LYS A 380 13.93 -6.90 17.14
N HIS A 381 14.78 -7.77 17.70
CA HIS A 381 15.44 -8.86 16.96
C HIS A 381 14.65 -10.18 17.00
N HIS A 382 13.64 -10.29 17.86
CA HIS A 382 12.78 -11.47 17.89
C HIS A 382 11.90 -11.51 16.64
N TRP A 383 11.78 -12.65 16.00
CA TRP A 383 11.11 -12.79 14.70
C TRP A 383 9.68 -12.22 14.68
N LEU A 384 8.86 -12.54 15.70
CA LEU A 384 7.45 -12.08 15.78
C LEU A 384 7.36 -10.58 16.00
N VAL A 385 8.22 -10.02 16.86
CA VAL A 385 8.26 -8.57 17.13
C VAL A 385 8.72 -7.81 15.88
N ARG A 386 9.72 -8.35 15.17
CA ARG A 386 10.22 -7.79 13.92
C ARG A 386 9.15 -7.81 12.81
N GLU A 387 8.42 -8.91 12.65
CA GLU A 387 7.32 -8.99 11.68
C GLU A 387 6.16 -8.06 12.04
N THR A 388 5.84 -7.93 13.34
CA THR A 388 4.82 -6.99 13.82
C THR A 388 5.22 -5.53 13.57
N THR A 389 6.47 -5.17 13.88
CA THR A 389 7.04 -3.86 13.55
C THR A 389 6.97 -3.58 12.04
N GLY A 390 7.30 -4.59 11.23
CA GLY A 390 7.17 -4.53 9.78
C GLY A 390 5.71 -4.34 9.33
N TYR A 391 4.77 -4.98 10.01
CA TYR A 391 3.35 -4.81 9.71
C TYR A 391 2.90 -3.37 10.02
N LEU A 392 3.21 -2.84 11.21
CA LEU A 392 2.93 -1.43 11.56
C LEU A 392 3.54 -0.46 10.54
N ARG A 393 4.80 -0.67 10.15
CA ARG A 393 5.47 0.16 9.13
C ARG A 393 4.68 0.16 7.80
N ARG A 394 4.29 -1.01 7.29
CA ARG A 394 3.50 -1.13 6.06
C ARG A 394 2.12 -0.50 6.19
N THR A 395 1.47 -0.65 7.35
CA THR A 395 0.17 -0.02 7.65
C THR A 395 0.27 1.51 7.65
N PHE A 396 1.28 2.09 8.31
CA PHE A 396 1.50 3.53 8.28
C PHE A 396 1.84 4.04 6.87
N SER A 397 2.55 3.26 6.07
CA SER A 397 2.82 3.62 4.66
C SER A 397 1.55 3.71 3.81
N ARG A 398 0.47 3.00 4.18
CA ARG A 398 -0.84 3.14 3.51
C ARG A 398 -1.48 4.52 3.75
N LEU A 399 -1.22 5.15 4.90
CA LEU A 399 -1.63 6.54 5.15
C LEU A 399 -0.93 7.51 4.19
N ASP A 400 0.37 7.29 3.96
CA ASP A 400 1.17 8.15 3.07
C ASP A 400 0.61 8.17 1.62
N VAL A 401 0.02 7.05 1.17
CA VAL A 401 -0.57 6.90 -0.17
C VAL A 401 -2.11 6.82 -0.17
N SER A 402 -2.74 7.23 0.92
CA SER A 402 -4.20 7.15 1.07
C SER A 402 -4.99 7.97 0.04
N SER A 403 -4.39 9.02 -0.51
CA SER A 403 -5.08 10.05 -1.29
C SER A 403 -6.24 10.69 -0.52
N ARG A 404 -6.07 10.84 0.77
CA ARG A 404 -7.00 11.53 1.69
C ARG A 404 -6.25 12.61 2.43
N SER A 405 -6.90 13.74 2.68
CA SER A 405 -6.38 14.75 3.61
C SER A 405 -6.41 14.19 5.02
N LEU A 406 -5.31 14.30 5.75
CA LEU A 406 -5.16 13.74 7.09
C LEU A 406 -4.95 14.86 8.10
N PHE A 407 -5.83 14.98 9.08
CA PHE A 407 -5.72 15.95 10.17
C PHE A 407 -5.70 15.23 11.52
N ALA A 408 -4.72 15.51 12.36
CA ALA A 408 -4.71 15.05 13.74
C ALA A 408 -5.40 16.06 14.65
N LEU A 409 -6.33 15.59 15.47
CA LEU A 409 -7.02 16.39 16.50
C LEU A 409 -6.61 15.86 17.86
N ILE A 410 -5.83 16.67 18.58
CA ILE A 410 -5.22 16.32 19.86
C ILE A 410 -5.99 17.03 20.97
N GLU A 411 -6.87 16.26 21.61
CA GLU A 411 -7.85 16.73 22.62
C GLU A 411 -7.58 16.07 23.97
N PRO A 412 -8.23 16.50 25.07
CA PRO A 412 -8.16 15.79 26.34
C PRO A 412 -8.48 14.30 26.21
N GLY A 413 -7.66 13.45 26.84
CA GLY A 413 -7.74 12.00 26.71
C GLY A 413 -6.95 11.40 25.53
N SER A 414 -6.36 12.22 24.68
CA SER A 414 -5.45 11.77 23.62
C SER A 414 -4.17 11.16 24.18
N CYS A 415 -3.64 10.16 23.46
CA CYS A 415 -2.40 9.48 23.80
C CYS A 415 -1.43 9.41 22.60
N PHE A 416 -1.27 10.52 21.87
CA PHE A 416 -0.30 10.63 20.79
C PHE A 416 1.12 10.60 21.32
N THR A 417 1.64 9.40 21.57
CA THR A 417 3.02 9.19 22.03
C THR A 417 3.63 8.01 21.29
N GLY A 418 4.94 8.01 21.09
CA GLY A 418 5.67 6.91 20.46
C GLY A 418 5.01 6.40 19.19
N THR A 419 4.66 5.10 19.16
CA THR A 419 4.00 4.47 17.99
C THR A 419 2.72 5.20 17.57
N LEU A 420 1.90 5.68 18.49
CA LEU A 420 0.68 6.41 18.14
C LEU A 420 0.96 7.86 17.70
N LEU A 421 2.11 8.44 18.04
CA LEU A 421 2.53 9.73 17.49
C LEU A 421 2.80 9.64 15.96
N GLU A 422 3.16 8.47 15.43
CA GLU A 422 3.32 8.27 13.99
C GLU A 422 2.06 8.65 13.20
N LEU A 423 0.87 8.49 13.79
CA LEU A 423 -0.40 8.91 13.19
C LEU A 423 -0.46 10.42 13.01
N ALA A 424 -0.10 11.20 14.04
CA ALA A 424 -0.06 12.66 13.95
C ALA A 424 1.03 13.15 12.99
N LEU A 425 2.20 12.49 13.00
CA LEU A 425 3.31 12.79 12.10
C LEU A 425 3.01 12.46 10.63
N ALA A 426 2.11 11.51 10.37
CA ALA A 426 1.62 11.18 9.02
C ALA A 426 0.60 12.21 8.51
N CYS A 427 0.02 13.02 9.38
CA CYS A 427 -0.99 14.00 9.01
C CYS A 427 -0.42 15.19 8.25
N ASP A 428 -1.26 15.77 7.38
CA ASP A 428 -0.97 17.00 6.65
C ASP A 428 -1.00 18.22 7.59
N ARG A 429 -1.86 18.17 8.62
CA ARG A 429 -1.99 19.16 9.69
C ARG A 429 -2.29 18.48 11.03
N SER A 430 -1.84 19.09 12.11
CA SER A 430 -2.16 18.66 13.48
C SER A 430 -2.55 19.85 14.33
N TYR A 431 -3.67 19.73 15.00
CA TYR A 431 -4.23 20.74 15.91
C TYR A 431 -4.20 20.18 17.31
N MET A 432 -3.72 20.95 18.27
CA MET A 432 -3.63 20.56 19.67
C MET A 432 -4.28 21.61 20.55
N LEU A 433 -5.30 21.20 21.31
CA LEU A 433 -6.02 22.10 22.21
C LEU A 433 -5.09 22.60 23.33
N ALA A 434 -4.93 23.91 23.42
CA ALA A 434 -4.22 24.53 24.53
C ALA A 434 -5.19 24.81 25.70
N LEU A 435 -4.82 24.35 26.90
CA LEU A 435 -5.55 24.59 28.15
C LEU A 435 -4.60 25.13 29.20
N PRO A 436 -4.14 26.39 29.10
CA PRO A 436 -3.15 26.95 30.00
C PRO A 436 -3.63 27.02 31.47
N ASP A 437 -4.93 27.21 31.67
CA ASP A 437 -5.57 27.32 32.97
C ASP A 437 -6.02 25.98 33.57
N ASP A 438 -5.92 24.88 32.81
CA ASP A 438 -6.28 23.53 33.25
C ASP A 438 -5.25 22.48 32.80
N ALA A 439 -4.05 22.59 33.36
CA ALA A 439 -2.94 21.69 33.03
C ALA A 439 -3.22 20.20 33.30
N ALA A 440 -4.21 19.90 34.15
CA ALA A 440 -4.58 18.54 34.49
C ALA A 440 -5.37 17.88 33.34
N ARG A 441 -6.19 18.64 32.63
CA ARG A 441 -6.95 18.19 31.46
C ARG A 441 -6.25 18.45 30.13
N ALA A 442 -5.23 19.32 30.12
CA ALA A 442 -4.52 19.65 28.89
C ALA A 442 -3.97 18.39 28.20
N PRO A 443 -4.24 18.19 26.91
CA PRO A 443 -3.67 17.08 26.16
C PRO A 443 -2.16 17.19 26.12
N LYS A 444 -1.47 16.04 26.01
CA LYS A 444 -0.01 15.99 25.92
C LYS A 444 0.39 15.01 24.82
N ILE A 445 1.51 15.32 24.16
CA ILE A 445 2.16 14.43 23.21
C ILE A 445 3.59 14.14 23.64
N ALA A 446 4.16 13.02 23.17
CA ALA A 446 5.56 12.71 23.45
C ALA A 446 6.19 11.95 22.29
N ALA A 447 7.36 12.38 21.83
CA ALA A 447 8.19 11.61 20.94
C ALA A 447 8.96 10.54 21.72
N GLY A 448 9.02 9.33 21.17
CA GLY A 448 9.81 8.22 21.70
C GLY A 448 10.94 7.81 20.76
N GLU A 449 11.81 6.90 21.21
CA GLU A 449 12.90 6.34 20.37
C GLU A 449 12.35 5.72 19.08
N VAL A 450 11.14 5.12 19.11
CA VAL A 450 10.47 4.49 17.96
C VAL A 450 10.26 5.46 16.79
N ASN A 451 10.12 6.76 17.06
CA ASN A 451 9.91 7.79 16.03
C ASN A 451 11.18 8.16 15.26
N PHE A 452 12.34 7.71 15.72
CA PHE A 452 13.65 7.99 15.11
C PHE A 452 14.14 6.85 14.20
N GLY A 453 13.22 6.09 13.59
CA GLY A 453 13.56 5.14 12.53
C GLY A 453 13.06 3.72 12.70
N LEU A 454 12.19 3.41 13.68
CA LEU A 454 11.57 2.09 13.78
C LEU A 454 10.55 1.86 12.63
N TYR A 455 9.92 2.93 12.17
CA TYR A 455 8.90 2.92 11.11
C TYR A 455 9.30 3.82 9.93
N PRO A 456 10.40 3.53 9.21
CA PRO A 456 10.80 4.35 8.09
C PRO A 456 9.73 4.38 7.00
N MET A 457 9.56 5.54 6.38
CA MET A 457 8.76 5.72 5.17
C MET A 457 9.43 5.04 3.97
N ALA A 458 8.73 4.97 2.84
CA ALA A 458 9.28 4.44 1.60
C ALA A 458 10.59 5.12 1.14
N THR A 459 10.82 6.36 1.56
CA THR A 459 12.07 7.11 1.32
C THR A 459 13.25 6.66 2.20
N GLY A 460 13.01 5.78 3.17
CA GLY A 460 13.99 5.37 4.18
C GLY A 460 14.15 6.34 5.36
N GLN A 461 13.45 7.46 5.34
CA GLN A 461 13.45 8.47 6.41
C GLN A 461 12.34 8.17 7.44
N SER A 462 12.56 8.56 8.69
CA SER A 462 11.49 8.66 9.68
C SER A 462 10.50 9.79 9.31
N ARG A 463 9.28 9.76 9.87
CA ARG A 463 8.33 10.86 9.67
C ARG A 463 8.79 12.15 10.33
N LEU A 464 9.57 12.08 11.41
CA LEU A 464 10.26 13.24 11.99
C LEU A 464 11.28 13.82 11.02
N GLU A 465 12.18 13.01 10.45
CA GLU A 465 13.15 13.48 9.45
C GLU A 465 12.46 14.12 8.24
N ARG A 466 11.34 13.55 7.79
CA ARG A 466 10.56 14.17 6.71
C ARG A 466 9.97 15.51 7.12
N ARG A 467 9.37 15.61 8.32
CA ARG A 467 8.76 16.85 8.82
C ARG A 467 9.76 17.98 8.94
N PHE A 468 10.96 17.66 9.42
CA PHE A 468 12.06 18.60 9.62
C PHE A 468 13.16 18.44 8.57
N TYR A 469 12.78 18.24 7.32
CA TYR A 469 13.70 17.97 6.23
C TYR A 469 14.79 19.04 6.10
N GLY A 470 16.05 18.63 6.35
CA GLY A 470 17.21 19.52 6.34
C GLY A 470 17.46 20.28 7.67
N GLU A 471 16.58 20.18 8.65
CA GLU A 471 16.68 20.90 9.93
C GLU A 471 17.13 19.99 11.08
N ARG A 472 18.41 19.63 11.07
CA ARG A 472 18.95 18.70 12.07
C ARG A 472 18.80 19.19 13.51
N LEU A 473 18.93 20.50 13.76
CA LEU A 473 18.79 21.07 15.11
C LEU A 473 17.40 20.85 15.70
N ALA A 474 16.35 20.85 14.87
CA ALA A 474 15.00 20.54 15.33
C ALA A 474 14.90 19.07 15.79
N LEU A 475 15.48 18.13 15.03
CA LEU A 475 15.53 16.71 15.40
C LEU A 475 16.31 16.48 16.69
N ASP A 476 17.46 17.15 16.87
CA ASP A 476 18.29 17.07 18.07
C ASP A 476 17.54 17.61 19.29
N ALA A 477 16.78 18.72 19.15
CA ALA A 477 15.97 19.31 20.20
C ALA A 477 14.82 18.37 20.65
N ILE A 478 14.21 17.63 19.72
CA ILE A 478 13.19 16.61 20.04
C ILE A 478 13.87 15.40 20.69
N GLY A 479 15.00 14.94 20.14
CA GLY A 479 15.76 13.81 20.66
C GLY A 479 16.23 14.01 22.10
N ALA A 480 16.50 15.26 22.50
CA ALA A 480 16.83 15.61 23.89
C ALA A 480 15.63 15.52 24.86
N ARG A 481 14.41 15.31 24.36
CA ARG A 481 13.16 15.29 25.13
C ARG A 481 12.35 14.01 24.95
N LEU A 482 13.02 12.90 24.64
CA LEU A 482 12.34 11.61 24.46
C LEU A 482 11.49 11.24 25.68
N ASN A 483 10.27 10.79 25.41
CA ASN A 483 9.27 10.38 26.42
C ASN A 483 8.84 11.49 27.40
N GLN A 484 9.23 12.75 27.17
CA GLN A 484 8.71 13.87 27.92
C GLN A 484 7.35 14.29 27.40
N ALA A 485 6.41 14.44 28.33
CA ALA A 485 5.07 14.93 28.01
C ALA A 485 5.15 16.43 27.68
N LEU A 486 4.79 16.78 26.44
CA LEU A 486 4.77 18.14 25.91
C LEU A 486 3.32 18.63 25.86
N ASP A 487 3.05 19.80 26.44
CA ASP A 487 1.78 20.52 26.24
C ASP A 487 1.73 21.19 24.86
N ALA A 488 0.63 21.89 24.58
CA ALA A 488 0.38 22.51 23.29
C ALA A 488 1.44 23.54 22.91
N ASP A 489 1.86 24.40 23.86
CA ASP A 489 2.85 25.44 23.61
C ASP A 489 4.24 24.85 23.34
N ALA A 490 4.66 23.87 24.11
CA ALA A 490 5.94 23.19 23.93
C ALA A 490 5.94 22.38 22.60
N ALA A 491 4.85 21.72 22.28
CA ALA A 491 4.70 20.97 21.02
C ALA A 491 4.73 21.90 19.80
N LEU A 492 4.07 23.05 19.87
CA LEU A 492 4.08 24.07 18.83
C LEU A 492 5.47 24.67 18.66
N ALA A 493 6.12 25.04 19.75
CA ALA A 493 7.47 25.62 19.74
C ALA A 493 8.52 24.66 19.15
N LEU A 494 8.34 23.34 19.34
CA LEU A 494 9.18 22.31 18.73
C LEU A 494 8.74 21.94 17.28
N GLY A 495 7.67 22.53 16.76
CA GLY A 495 7.15 22.21 15.42
C GLY A 495 6.51 20.84 15.29
N LEU A 496 6.16 20.18 16.39
CA LEU A 496 5.49 18.87 16.38
C LEU A 496 4.00 18.95 16.04
N VAL A 497 3.38 20.11 16.27
CA VAL A 497 2.00 20.41 15.88
C VAL A 497 1.93 21.62 14.96
N THR A 498 0.85 21.74 14.19
CA THR A 498 0.67 22.84 13.22
C THR A 498 0.06 24.07 13.87
N SER A 499 -0.88 23.88 14.80
CA SER A 499 -1.60 24.94 15.51
C SER A 499 -1.96 24.48 16.92
N ALA A 500 -2.06 25.44 17.84
CA ALA A 500 -2.39 25.19 19.24
C ALA A 500 -3.43 26.21 19.74
N PRO A 501 -4.69 26.17 19.20
CA PRO A 501 -5.76 27.05 19.64
C PRO A 501 -6.16 26.76 21.09
N ASP A 502 -6.62 27.80 21.80
CA ASP A 502 -7.20 27.65 23.13
C ASP A 502 -8.65 27.10 23.07
N ASP A 503 -9.28 26.97 24.22
CA ASP A 503 -10.62 26.41 24.33
C ASP A 503 -11.72 27.32 23.74
N ILE A 504 -11.47 28.60 23.59
CA ILE A 504 -12.38 29.56 22.97
C ILE A 504 -12.36 29.36 21.45
N ASP A 505 -11.18 29.26 20.86
CA ASP A 505 -10.98 29.21 19.40
C ASP A 505 -10.99 27.78 18.82
N TRP A 506 -10.79 26.75 19.65
CA TRP A 506 -10.65 25.34 19.22
C TRP A 506 -11.74 24.88 18.25
N ALA A 507 -12.99 25.07 18.65
CA ALA A 507 -14.12 24.54 17.88
C ALA A 507 -14.25 25.22 16.50
N ASP A 508 -14.04 26.53 16.46
CA ASP A 508 -14.16 27.30 15.22
C ASP A 508 -12.95 27.11 14.31
N GLU A 509 -11.72 27.14 14.83
CA GLU A 509 -10.51 26.96 14.02
C GLU A 509 -10.47 25.57 13.37
N THR A 510 -10.74 24.53 14.15
CA THR A 510 -10.75 23.16 13.60
C THR A 510 -11.88 22.95 12.59
N ARG A 511 -13.08 23.46 12.89
CA ARG A 511 -14.23 23.39 11.97
C ARG A 511 -13.92 24.10 10.65
N ILE A 512 -13.44 25.34 10.70
CA ILE A 512 -13.13 26.14 9.51
C ILE A 512 -12.05 25.44 8.67
N ALA A 513 -10.99 24.95 9.30
CA ALA A 513 -9.89 24.26 8.60
C ALA A 513 -10.39 23.00 7.88
N ILE A 514 -11.32 22.24 8.48
CA ILE A 514 -11.91 21.04 7.90
C ILE A 514 -12.84 21.43 6.74
N GLU A 515 -13.75 22.38 6.94
CA GLU A 515 -14.71 22.85 5.93
C GLU A 515 -13.99 23.39 4.69
N GLU A 516 -12.96 24.21 4.87
CA GLU A 516 -12.14 24.72 3.77
C GLU A 516 -11.44 23.58 3.00
N ARG A 517 -10.84 22.60 3.70
CA ARG A 517 -10.17 21.47 3.08
C ARG A 517 -11.13 20.62 2.26
N VAL A 518 -12.28 20.31 2.80
CA VAL A 518 -13.33 19.51 2.15
C VAL A 518 -13.92 20.20 0.91
N ALA A 519 -13.88 21.53 0.86
CA ALA A 519 -14.40 22.32 -0.26
C ALA A 519 -13.45 22.41 -1.47
N MET A 520 -12.19 21.99 -1.32
CA MET A 520 -11.16 22.06 -2.39
C MET A 520 -11.29 20.91 -3.40
N SER A 521 -10.76 21.11 -4.61
CA SER A 521 -10.73 20.10 -5.67
C SER A 521 -10.04 18.82 -5.19
N PRO A 522 -10.72 17.65 -5.22
CA PRO A 522 -10.14 16.37 -4.83
C PRO A 522 -8.85 16.01 -5.60
N ASP A 523 -8.85 16.24 -6.93
CA ASP A 523 -7.70 15.94 -7.78
C ASP A 523 -6.48 16.81 -7.43
N ALA A 524 -6.71 18.12 -7.20
CA ALA A 524 -5.65 19.05 -6.82
C ALA A 524 -5.05 18.71 -5.44
N LEU A 525 -5.90 18.37 -4.47
CA LEU A 525 -5.45 17.93 -3.15
C LEU A 525 -4.64 16.62 -3.23
N THR A 526 -5.09 15.64 -4.01
CA THR A 526 -4.35 14.38 -4.20
C THR A 526 -2.95 14.61 -4.75
N GLY A 527 -2.83 15.45 -5.79
CA GLY A 527 -1.52 15.80 -6.38
C GLY A 527 -0.63 16.60 -5.43
N MET A 528 -1.20 17.59 -4.70
CA MET A 528 -0.47 18.39 -3.72
C MET A 528 0.07 17.52 -2.57
N GLU A 529 -0.80 16.72 -1.97
CA GLU A 529 -0.45 15.86 -0.83
C GLU A 529 0.61 14.82 -1.22
N ALA A 530 0.50 14.18 -2.40
CA ALA A 530 1.51 13.27 -2.91
C ALA A 530 2.89 13.94 -3.07
N ASN A 531 2.93 15.21 -3.50
CA ASN A 531 4.18 15.96 -3.62
C ASN A 531 4.76 16.39 -2.27
N LEU A 532 3.91 16.76 -1.30
CA LEU A 532 4.36 17.23 0.01
C LEU A 532 4.77 16.07 0.94
N ARG A 533 4.06 14.93 0.90
CA ARG A 533 4.35 13.77 1.76
C ARG A 533 5.65 13.06 1.40
N PHE A 534 6.07 13.13 0.14
CA PHE A 534 7.28 12.49 -0.36
C PHE A 534 8.37 13.49 -0.72
N ASN A 535 8.69 14.41 0.20
CA ASN A 535 9.87 15.27 0.09
C ASN A 535 11.12 14.43 0.41
N GLY A 536 11.62 13.72 -0.54
CA GLY A 536 12.72 12.77 -0.35
C GLY A 536 14.01 13.22 -1.01
N PRO A 537 15.04 12.35 -1.02
CA PRO A 537 16.39 12.63 -1.49
C PRO A 537 16.50 12.75 -3.02
N GLU A 538 15.48 13.25 -3.70
CA GLU A 538 15.52 13.60 -5.11
C GLU A 538 16.09 15.02 -5.29
N ASN A 539 16.69 15.29 -6.45
CA ASN A 539 17.09 16.67 -6.77
C ASN A 539 15.89 17.50 -7.27
N MET A 540 16.06 18.84 -7.33
CA MET A 540 14.99 19.76 -7.73
C MET A 540 14.43 19.44 -9.12
N TRP A 541 15.29 19.07 -10.09
CA TRP A 541 14.88 18.77 -11.46
C TRP A 541 13.99 17.54 -11.55
N THR A 542 14.38 16.44 -10.89
CA THR A 542 13.59 15.21 -10.90
C THR A 542 12.27 15.39 -10.14
N ARG A 543 12.26 16.15 -9.07
CA ARG A 543 11.02 16.47 -8.35
C ARG A 543 10.06 17.32 -9.17
N VAL A 544 10.57 18.34 -9.88
CA VAL A 544 9.73 19.20 -10.72
C VAL A 544 9.23 18.43 -11.94
N PHE A 545 10.12 17.85 -12.73
CA PHE A 545 9.73 17.26 -14.02
C PHE A 545 9.26 15.83 -13.95
N GLY A 546 9.80 15.00 -13.06
CA GLY A 546 9.41 13.61 -12.91
C GLY A 546 8.20 13.39 -11.99
N ARG A 547 7.85 14.37 -11.14
CA ARG A 547 6.76 14.23 -10.18
C ARG A 547 5.73 15.36 -10.24
N LEU A 548 6.11 16.61 -9.91
CA LEU A 548 5.15 17.72 -9.85
C LEU A 548 4.47 17.96 -11.20
N THR A 549 5.25 18.03 -12.28
CA THR A 549 4.72 18.24 -13.63
C THR A 549 3.84 17.06 -14.09
N ALA A 550 4.20 15.83 -13.75
CA ALA A 550 3.40 14.66 -14.08
C ALA A 550 2.02 14.72 -13.40
N TRP A 551 1.95 15.07 -12.10
CA TRP A 551 0.69 15.32 -11.39
C TRP A 551 -0.10 16.46 -12.00
N GLN A 552 0.55 17.58 -12.31
CA GLN A 552 -0.10 18.74 -12.93
C GLN A 552 -0.66 18.39 -14.32
N ASN A 553 0.06 17.62 -15.14
CA ASN A 553 -0.42 17.17 -16.45
C ASN A 553 -1.66 16.27 -16.30
N TRP A 554 -1.69 15.38 -15.30
CA TRP A 554 -2.87 14.58 -14.99
C TRP A 554 -4.05 15.46 -14.57
N ILE A 555 -3.84 16.43 -13.66
CA ILE A 555 -4.88 17.34 -13.18
C ILE A 555 -5.48 18.15 -14.34
N PHE A 556 -4.68 18.60 -15.30
CA PHE A 556 -5.16 19.35 -16.47
C PHE A 556 -6.11 18.57 -17.39
N GLN A 557 -6.24 17.27 -17.23
CA GLN A 557 -7.20 16.45 -17.97
C GLN A 557 -8.44 16.10 -17.14
N ARG A 558 -8.45 16.44 -15.86
CA ARG A 558 -9.55 16.06 -14.95
C ARG A 558 -10.75 17.01 -15.06
N PRO A 559 -11.98 16.46 -15.02
CA PRO A 559 -13.19 17.29 -15.06
C PRO A 559 -13.24 18.37 -13.98
N ASN A 560 -12.69 18.09 -12.78
CA ASN A 560 -12.62 19.06 -11.69
C ASN A 560 -11.82 20.32 -12.03
N ALA A 561 -10.84 20.22 -12.94
CA ALA A 561 -10.08 21.37 -13.43
C ALA A 561 -10.69 21.98 -14.70
N VAL A 562 -10.94 21.16 -15.74
CA VAL A 562 -11.21 21.63 -17.10
C VAL A 562 -12.60 21.32 -17.64
N GLY A 563 -13.44 20.59 -16.91
CA GLY A 563 -14.83 20.35 -17.28
C GLY A 563 -15.67 21.64 -17.30
N GLU A 564 -16.89 21.59 -17.80
CA GLU A 564 -17.75 22.78 -17.93
C GLU A 564 -17.95 23.56 -16.63
N LYS A 565 -18.03 22.84 -15.50
CA LYS A 565 -18.12 23.42 -14.14
C LYS A 565 -16.81 23.29 -13.37
N GLY A 566 -15.71 22.92 -14.03
CA GLY A 566 -14.40 22.80 -13.44
C GLY A 566 -13.78 24.16 -13.07
N ALA A 567 -12.88 24.16 -12.10
CA ALA A 567 -12.37 25.39 -11.49
C ALA A 567 -11.73 26.37 -12.50
N LEU A 568 -10.95 25.89 -13.48
CA LEU A 568 -10.34 26.75 -14.51
C LEU A 568 -11.40 27.36 -15.44
N LYS A 569 -12.49 26.64 -15.72
CA LYS A 569 -13.52 27.09 -16.66
C LYS A 569 -14.40 28.18 -16.05
N VAL A 570 -14.75 28.07 -14.78
CA VAL A 570 -15.64 29.03 -14.09
C VAL A 570 -14.88 30.17 -13.40
N TYR A 571 -13.55 30.14 -13.40
CA TYR A 571 -12.75 31.19 -12.78
C TYR A 571 -13.07 32.56 -13.35
N GLY A 572 -13.36 33.52 -12.49
CA GLY A 572 -13.73 34.89 -12.88
C GLY A 572 -15.17 35.09 -13.39
N SER A 573 -15.98 34.01 -13.50
CA SER A 573 -17.38 34.10 -13.94
C SER A 573 -18.40 34.42 -12.82
N GLY A 574 -17.94 34.40 -11.56
CA GLY A 574 -18.81 34.48 -10.38
C GLY A 574 -19.56 33.20 -10.04
N GLN A 575 -19.38 32.14 -10.83
CA GLN A 575 -19.97 30.82 -10.55
C GLN A 575 -19.05 30.01 -9.64
N LYS A 576 -19.63 29.11 -8.83
CA LYS A 576 -18.88 28.14 -8.02
C LYS A 576 -18.55 26.91 -8.87
N SER A 577 -17.34 26.39 -8.70
CA SER A 577 -16.96 25.10 -9.25
C SER A 577 -17.81 23.97 -8.68
N VAL A 578 -18.07 22.94 -9.49
CA VAL A 578 -18.72 21.70 -9.06
C VAL A 578 -17.73 20.57 -9.27
N PHE A 579 -17.44 19.82 -8.21
CA PHE A 579 -16.44 18.76 -8.23
C PHE A 579 -17.08 17.38 -8.14
N ASP A 580 -16.47 16.42 -8.85
CA ASP A 580 -16.57 15.00 -8.51
C ASP A 580 -15.73 14.77 -7.25
N TRP A 581 -16.38 14.37 -6.16
CA TRP A 581 -15.76 14.29 -4.84
C TRP A 581 -14.95 13.00 -4.62
N HIS A 582 -14.90 12.10 -5.59
CA HIS A 582 -14.10 10.89 -5.48
C HIS A 582 -12.60 11.21 -5.31
N ARG A 583 -12.01 10.68 -4.24
CA ARG A 583 -10.57 10.77 -3.94
C ARG A 583 -9.88 9.45 -4.28
N VAL A 584 -8.85 9.48 -5.16
CA VAL A 584 -8.15 8.28 -5.64
C VAL A 584 -6.67 8.52 -5.88
#